data_d1216cc9a69641327c8214b0fe0f84a6
#
_entry.id   d1216cc9a69641327c8214b0fe0f84a6
#
_cell.length_a   1.000
_cell.length_b   1.000
_cell.length_c   1.000
_cell.angle_alpha   90.00
_cell.angle_beta   90.00
_cell.angle_gamma   90.00
#
_symmetry.space_group_name_H-M   'P 1'
#
loop_
_entity.id
_entity.type
_entity.pdbx_description
1 polymer ?
#
loop_
_entity_poly.entity_id
_entity_poly.type
_entity_poly.pdbx_seq_one_letter_code
_entity_poly.pdbx_strand_id
1 'polypeptide(L)'
;MLTTLRPAAAVLAAGLGLGLLSAPAAASPATPRPTACTTRAALAVPGAERQEAQCLADLTTAATVASGHTDPADWAGLTPAGARNPVGVPGMQIDGYFPDSSTANATHGWNHDSQFVIRLPDRWNGGLVVAGSPGVREQYANDYAISDWVLAQGYAFAATDKGNVGAAFYRDGQRPGDAIAEWNQRVTQLTQAARAVARQRYGHPPRHTYAAGISNGGYLVRWQLENHPELYDGGVDWEGTLWHPDKPSLLTFLPATLRAYPRYAATGDPAARADILAAGFAPGSEFLWDFHYRIYWDLTQRIYREELDPDYDGAAEAGTPFCAPGTPACDADYDYTRRPASVRAAIGRIALTGHIQRPMITLHGTLDTLLPITQDSDVYAAMVRDRQRDRIFRYYRIEGGNHVDGLYDAYPDRLRPILPCFRSAFTALTGWVQQGTVPAPSHTVARPQSGDLPNTCALGD
;
A
#
# COMPACT_ATOMS: atom_id res chain seq x y z
N MET A 1 -37.52 -40.45 -18.91
CA MET A 1 -37.53 -41.19 -20.19
C MET A 1 -36.26 -40.74 -20.92
N LEU A 2 -35.28 -41.59 -20.84
CA LEU A 2 -34.76 -42.42 -21.93
C LEU A 2 -34.11 -41.59 -23.05
N THR A 3 -32.94 -41.67 -23.46
CA THR A 3 -31.88 -42.64 -23.59
C THR A 3 -30.95 -42.19 -24.71
N THR A 4 -29.63 -42.25 -24.49
CA THR A 4 -28.59 -42.89 -25.31
C THR A 4 -28.34 -42.34 -26.72
N LEU A 5 -27.15 -42.25 -27.30
CA LEU A 5 -25.94 -43.07 -27.36
C LEU A 5 -24.83 -42.33 -28.13
N ARG A 6 -23.60 -42.63 -27.79
CA ARG A 6 -22.39 -42.40 -28.62
C ARG A 6 -22.36 -43.40 -29.80
N PRO A 7 -21.55 -43.21 -30.87
CA PRO A 7 -20.22 -43.84 -30.81
C PRO A 7 -19.06 -43.08 -31.47
N ALA A 8 -17.87 -43.62 -31.16
CA ALA A 8 -16.57 -43.28 -31.68
C ALA A 8 -16.31 -43.81 -33.09
N ALA A 9 -15.40 -43.20 -33.81
CA ALA A 9 -14.70 -43.84 -34.92
C ALA A 9 -13.24 -43.42 -34.94
N ALA A 10 -12.38 -44.41 -34.77
CA ALA A 10 -10.94 -44.31 -34.95
C ALA A 10 -10.62 -44.52 -36.43
N VAL A 11 -9.63 -43.78 -36.98
CA VAL A 11 -8.99 -44.11 -38.23
C VAL A 11 -7.45 -44.08 -37.99
N LEU A 12 -6.86 -45.26 -38.15
CA LEU A 12 -5.42 -45.44 -38.34
C LEU A 12 -5.04 -45.03 -39.76
N ALA A 13 -3.88 -44.36 -39.91
CA ALA A 13 -3.11 -44.44 -41.15
C ALA A 13 -1.61 -44.51 -40.82
N ALA A 14 -1.01 -45.54 -41.34
CA ALA A 14 0.40 -45.83 -41.20
C ALA A 14 1.22 -45.21 -42.36
N GLY A 15 2.45 -44.89 -42.06
CA GLY A 15 3.53 -45.21 -42.99
C GLY A 15 4.30 -44.06 -43.60
N LEU A 16 5.53 -43.98 -43.32
CA LEU A 16 6.74 -44.03 -44.21
C LEU A 16 7.84 -43.13 -43.62
N GLY A 17 8.88 -43.79 -43.13
CA GLY A 17 10.09 -43.15 -42.65
C GLY A 17 10.95 -42.61 -43.77
N LEU A 18 11.48 -41.42 -43.60
CA LEU A 18 12.71 -40.94 -44.23
C LEU A 18 13.68 -40.52 -43.13
N GLY A 19 14.76 -41.24 -43.02
CA GLY A 19 15.87 -40.93 -42.12
C GLY A 19 16.54 -39.62 -42.54
N LEU A 20 16.52 -38.65 -41.69
CA LEU A 20 17.37 -37.47 -41.74
C LEU A 20 18.44 -37.60 -40.68
N LEU A 21 19.69 -37.64 -41.11
CA LEU A 21 20.89 -37.61 -40.28
C LEU A 21 20.88 -36.30 -39.46
N SER A 22 20.70 -36.43 -38.16
CA SER A 22 20.79 -35.33 -37.20
C SER A 22 22.25 -34.94 -37.02
N ALA A 23 22.61 -33.73 -37.40
CA ALA A 23 23.88 -33.13 -36.99
C ALA A 23 23.84 -32.86 -35.47
N PRO A 24 24.98 -33.00 -34.72
CA PRO A 24 25.00 -32.73 -33.30
C PRO A 24 24.73 -31.23 -33.08
N ALA A 25 23.65 -30.91 -32.35
CA ALA A 25 23.37 -29.56 -31.89
C ALA A 25 24.53 -29.08 -31.00
N ALA A 26 25.15 -27.97 -31.40
CA ALA A 26 26.13 -27.30 -30.55
C ALA A 26 25.44 -26.93 -29.23
N ALA A 27 25.99 -27.38 -28.11
CA ALA A 27 25.53 -27.02 -26.79
C ALA A 27 25.63 -25.50 -26.61
N SER A 28 24.47 -24.81 -26.44
CA SER A 28 24.43 -23.43 -26.01
C SER A 28 25.20 -23.29 -24.70
N PRO A 29 26.02 -22.23 -24.52
CA PRO A 29 26.74 -22.02 -23.26
C PRO A 29 25.68 -21.94 -22.13
N ALA A 30 25.84 -22.83 -21.15
CA ALA A 30 25.00 -22.84 -19.97
C ALA A 30 25.12 -21.49 -19.28
N THR A 31 24.01 -20.74 -19.21
CA THR A 31 23.90 -19.57 -18.32
C THR A 31 24.32 -20.02 -16.92
N PRO A 32 25.22 -19.28 -16.24
CA PRO A 32 25.61 -19.64 -14.89
C PRO A 32 24.34 -19.80 -14.04
N ARG A 33 24.11 -20.98 -13.48
CA ARG A 33 23.07 -21.18 -12.47
C ARG A 33 23.37 -20.19 -11.36
N PRO A 34 22.37 -19.36 -10.93
CA PRO A 34 22.54 -18.52 -9.76
C PRO A 34 22.99 -19.44 -8.62
N THR A 35 23.97 -18.97 -7.87
CA THR A 35 24.48 -19.69 -6.69
C THR A 35 23.28 -19.87 -5.78
N ALA A 36 22.80 -21.10 -5.65
CA ALA A 36 21.61 -21.38 -4.86
C ALA A 36 21.77 -20.74 -3.48
N CYS A 37 20.71 -20.07 -3.01
CA CYS A 37 20.66 -19.56 -1.66
C CYS A 37 21.08 -20.72 -0.73
N THR A 38 22.32 -20.69 -0.25
CA THR A 38 22.77 -21.59 0.79
C THR A 38 22.62 -20.82 2.09
N THR A 39 22.06 -21.44 3.11
CA THR A 39 21.96 -20.92 4.48
C THR A 39 23.37 -20.77 5.07
N ARG A 40 24.21 -19.94 4.46
CA ARG A 40 25.54 -19.59 4.94
C ARG A 40 25.37 -18.51 5.99
N ALA A 41 25.78 -18.82 7.23
CA ALA A 41 25.77 -17.99 8.42
C ALA A 41 24.45 -17.19 8.59
N ALA A 42 23.74 -17.46 9.65
CA ALA A 42 22.49 -16.79 9.95
C ALA A 42 22.67 -15.27 9.82
N LEU A 43 22.01 -14.65 8.80
CA LEU A 43 21.96 -13.22 8.69
C LEU A 43 21.25 -12.72 9.95
N ALA A 44 21.88 -11.78 10.67
CA ALA A 44 21.26 -11.20 11.86
C ALA A 44 20.54 -9.90 11.49
N VAL A 45 19.24 -9.81 11.80
CA VAL A 45 18.48 -8.58 11.72
C VAL A 45 18.74 -7.76 12.98
N PRO A 46 19.42 -6.61 12.88
CA PRO A 46 19.73 -5.81 14.05
C PRO A 46 18.46 -5.38 14.81
N GLY A 47 18.44 -5.64 16.11
CA GLY A 47 17.33 -5.29 16.99
C GLY A 47 16.14 -6.24 16.94
N ALA A 48 16.12 -7.27 16.08
CA ALA A 48 15.06 -8.26 16.11
C ALA A 48 15.11 -9.08 17.41
N GLU A 49 13.96 -9.30 18.02
CA GLU A 49 13.80 -10.23 19.14
C GLU A 49 13.70 -11.66 18.63
N ARG A 50 13.00 -11.87 17.52
CA ARG A 50 12.89 -13.14 16.82
C ARG A 50 13.06 -12.97 15.32
N GLN A 51 13.69 -13.94 14.68
CA GLN A 51 13.76 -14.02 13.24
C GLN A 51 13.86 -15.48 12.77
N GLU A 52 13.29 -15.73 11.58
CA GLU A 52 13.39 -16.99 10.87
C GLU A 52 13.77 -16.70 9.42
N ALA A 53 14.80 -17.36 8.91
CA ALA A 53 15.28 -17.16 7.55
C ALA A 53 15.16 -18.45 6.74
N GLN A 54 14.66 -18.35 5.51
CA GLN A 54 14.54 -19.47 4.60
C GLN A 54 14.87 -19.08 3.15
N CYS A 55 15.44 -20.04 2.42
CA CYS A 55 15.65 -19.91 0.98
C CYS A 55 14.41 -20.36 0.23
N LEU A 56 13.92 -19.53 -0.66
CA LEU A 56 12.75 -19.80 -1.49
C LEU A 56 13.16 -19.83 -2.97
N ALA A 57 12.59 -20.76 -3.72
CA ALA A 57 12.74 -20.81 -5.18
C ALA A 57 12.04 -19.63 -5.86
N ASP A 58 11.06 -19.04 -5.17
CA ASP A 58 10.34 -17.86 -5.61
C ASP A 58 9.86 -17.05 -4.38
N LEU A 59 10.24 -15.79 -4.32
CA LEU A 59 9.90 -14.84 -3.26
C LEU A 59 8.54 -14.14 -3.51
N THR A 60 7.92 -14.38 -4.68
CA THR A 60 6.67 -13.71 -5.05
C THR A 60 5.44 -14.39 -4.43
N THR A 61 4.32 -13.67 -4.43
CA THR A 61 3.04 -14.17 -3.90
C THR A 61 2.59 -15.48 -4.55
N ALA A 62 2.98 -15.74 -5.81
CA ALA A 62 2.65 -17.00 -6.48
C ALA A 62 3.16 -18.22 -5.71
N ALA A 63 4.35 -18.18 -5.13
CA ALA A 63 4.91 -19.28 -4.36
C ALA A 63 4.59 -19.16 -2.86
N THR A 64 4.59 -17.97 -2.28
CA THR A 64 4.31 -17.79 -0.85
C THR A 64 2.87 -18.16 -0.49
N VAL A 65 1.89 -17.90 -1.37
CA VAL A 65 0.51 -18.39 -1.23
C VAL A 65 0.44 -19.90 -1.40
N ALA A 66 1.10 -20.45 -2.42
CA ALA A 66 1.08 -21.89 -2.67
C ALA A 66 1.69 -22.70 -1.52
N SER A 67 2.65 -22.13 -0.79
CA SER A 67 3.25 -22.74 0.41
C SER A 67 2.48 -22.47 1.71
N GLY A 68 1.44 -21.62 1.67
CA GLY A 68 0.70 -21.19 2.86
C GLY A 68 1.47 -20.20 3.75
N HIS A 69 2.53 -19.57 3.22
CA HIS A 69 3.33 -18.60 3.96
C HIS A 69 2.63 -17.23 4.05
N THR A 70 1.89 -16.86 3.00
CA THR A 70 1.05 -15.66 2.94
C THR A 70 -0.36 -16.03 2.46
N ASP A 71 -1.35 -15.21 2.77
CA ASP A 71 -2.75 -15.40 2.37
C ASP A 71 -3.19 -14.26 1.44
N PRO A 72 -3.90 -14.52 0.33
CA PRO A 72 -4.52 -13.48 -0.48
C PRO A 72 -5.41 -12.49 0.31
N ALA A 73 -5.92 -12.91 1.48
CA ALA A 73 -6.65 -12.02 2.38
C ALA A 73 -5.79 -10.84 2.88
N ASP A 74 -4.46 -10.97 2.96
CA ASP A 74 -3.55 -9.93 3.42
C ASP A 74 -3.63 -8.67 2.55
N TRP A 75 -3.87 -8.82 1.25
CA TRP A 75 -4.02 -7.71 0.28
C TRP A 75 -5.40 -7.63 -0.37
N ALA A 76 -6.40 -8.32 0.20
CA ALA A 76 -7.77 -8.29 -0.33
C ALA A 76 -8.28 -6.86 -0.50
N GLY A 77 -8.88 -6.57 -1.66
CA GLY A 77 -9.43 -5.26 -1.98
C GLY A 77 -8.42 -4.18 -2.37
N LEU A 78 -7.10 -4.45 -2.33
CA LEU A 78 -6.09 -3.46 -2.71
C LEU A 78 -5.82 -3.43 -4.22
N THR A 79 -6.04 -4.53 -4.92
CA THR A 79 -5.67 -4.69 -6.33
C THR A 79 -6.82 -5.24 -7.16
N PRO A 80 -6.90 -4.96 -8.47
CA PRO A 80 -7.92 -5.53 -9.34
C PRO A 80 -7.59 -6.99 -9.68
N ALA A 81 -8.61 -7.82 -9.86
CA ALA A 81 -8.44 -9.24 -10.17
C ALA A 81 -7.68 -9.52 -11.48
N GLY A 82 -7.78 -8.60 -12.45
CA GLY A 82 -7.08 -8.71 -13.74
C GLY A 82 -5.61 -8.26 -13.73
N ALA A 83 -5.06 -7.85 -12.58
CA ALA A 83 -3.66 -7.46 -12.50
C ALA A 83 -2.73 -8.66 -12.66
N ARG A 84 -1.67 -8.50 -13.46
CA ARG A 84 -0.62 -9.51 -13.63
C ARG A 84 0.58 -9.17 -12.76
N ASN A 85 1.09 -10.19 -12.05
CA ASN A 85 2.30 -10.08 -11.25
C ASN A 85 3.44 -10.93 -11.83
N PRO A 86 4.69 -10.48 -11.66
CA PRO A 86 5.85 -11.30 -11.92
C PRO A 86 5.89 -12.54 -11.02
N VAL A 87 6.62 -13.56 -11.45
CA VAL A 87 6.86 -14.82 -10.73
C VAL A 87 8.30 -15.28 -10.92
N GLY A 88 8.75 -16.21 -10.10
CA GLY A 88 10.03 -16.90 -10.32
C GLY A 88 11.25 -16.08 -9.88
N VAL A 89 11.19 -15.41 -8.75
CA VAL A 89 12.31 -14.66 -8.16
C VAL A 89 12.95 -15.46 -7.01
N PRO A 90 14.01 -16.22 -7.24
CA PRO A 90 14.67 -16.97 -6.17
C PRO A 90 15.42 -16.05 -5.21
N GLY A 91 15.48 -16.46 -3.94
CA GLY A 91 16.20 -15.70 -2.93
C GLY A 91 15.99 -16.16 -1.50
N MET A 92 16.26 -15.28 -0.56
CA MET A 92 16.07 -15.50 0.87
C MET A 92 14.96 -14.60 1.40
N GLN A 93 14.08 -15.18 2.20
CA GLN A 93 13.10 -14.44 3.01
C GLN A 93 13.48 -14.56 4.48
N ILE A 94 13.34 -13.47 5.21
CA ILE A 94 13.52 -13.40 6.66
C ILE A 94 12.25 -12.78 7.23
N ASP A 95 11.56 -13.54 8.07
CA ASP A 95 10.44 -13.09 8.87
C ASP A 95 10.89 -12.89 10.30
N GLY A 96 10.29 -11.97 11.02
CA GLY A 96 10.64 -11.73 12.40
C GLY A 96 9.81 -10.61 13.03
N TYR A 97 10.14 -10.28 14.27
CA TYR A 97 9.57 -9.14 14.96
C TYR A 97 10.60 -8.41 15.83
N PHE A 98 10.37 -7.13 16.04
CA PHE A 98 11.11 -6.32 16.98
C PHE A 98 10.47 -6.41 18.37
N PRO A 99 11.21 -6.10 19.45
CA PRO A 99 10.63 -6.01 20.78
C PRO A 99 9.41 -5.08 20.81
N ASP A 100 8.31 -5.60 21.34
CA ASP A 100 7.03 -4.92 21.47
C ASP A 100 6.23 -5.53 22.62
N SER A 101 5.32 -4.76 23.21
CA SER A 101 4.41 -5.21 24.25
C SER A 101 3.01 -5.57 23.72
N SER A 102 2.67 -5.18 22.50
CA SER A 102 1.39 -5.46 21.87
C SER A 102 1.37 -6.84 21.19
N THR A 103 0.18 -7.42 20.99
CA THR A 103 0.02 -8.82 20.59
C THR A 103 -1.16 -9.05 19.65
N ALA A 104 -1.50 -8.09 18.81
CA ALA A 104 -2.62 -8.20 17.88
C ALA A 104 -2.29 -8.96 16.59
N ASN A 105 -1.01 -8.99 16.19
CA ASN A 105 -0.54 -9.68 14.99
C ASN A 105 -0.28 -11.17 15.27
N ALA A 106 -1.16 -12.06 14.77
CA ALA A 106 -1.07 -13.49 14.99
C ALA A 106 -0.46 -14.27 13.81
N THR A 107 0.33 -13.64 12.97
CA THR A 107 0.96 -14.26 11.79
C THR A 107 2.09 -15.23 12.20
N HIS A 108 2.30 -16.31 11.44
CA HIS A 108 3.27 -17.40 11.70
C HIS A 108 3.07 -18.14 13.04
N GLY A 109 1.90 -18.06 13.64
CA GLY A 109 1.66 -18.60 14.98
C GLY A 109 2.39 -17.82 16.08
N TRP A 110 2.93 -16.64 15.76
CA TRP A 110 3.40 -15.68 16.71
C TRP A 110 2.22 -14.80 17.15
N ASN A 111 2.13 -14.50 18.42
CA ASN A 111 1.18 -13.53 18.94
C ASN A 111 2.00 -12.32 19.41
N HIS A 112 2.41 -11.49 18.44
CA HIS A 112 3.34 -10.40 18.67
C HIS A 112 3.22 -9.36 17.55
N ASP A 113 3.13 -8.09 17.87
CA ASP A 113 3.18 -7.01 16.91
C ASP A 113 4.63 -6.65 16.54
N SER A 114 4.85 -5.60 15.79
CA SER A 114 6.16 -5.20 15.25
C SER A 114 6.80 -6.25 14.34
N GLN A 115 5.97 -7.04 13.67
CA GLN A 115 6.44 -8.02 12.70
C GLN A 115 6.95 -7.36 11.41
N PHE A 116 7.92 -8.04 10.80
CA PHE A 116 8.51 -7.63 9.53
C PHE A 116 8.78 -8.82 8.61
N VAL A 117 8.89 -8.51 7.32
CA VAL A 117 9.46 -9.40 6.30
C VAL A 117 10.57 -8.68 5.55
N ILE A 118 11.70 -9.38 5.31
CA ILE A 118 12.81 -8.90 4.47
C ILE A 118 13.06 -9.94 3.39
N ARG A 119 12.99 -9.54 2.11
CA ARG A 119 13.21 -10.40 0.94
C ARG A 119 14.43 -9.96 0.15
N LEU A 120 15.34 -10.89 -0.08
CA LEU A 120 16.65 -10.66 -0.65
C LEU A 120 16.81 -11.53 -1.91
N PRO A 121 16.55 -10.99 -3.13
CA PRO A 121 16.64 -11.76 -4.37
C PRO A 121 18.08 -12.18 -4.67
N ASP A 122 18.29 -13.38 -5.22
CA ASP A 122 19.64 -13.84 -5.60
C ASP A 122 20.27 -12.95 -6.69
N ARG A 123 19.46 -12.36 -7.56
CA ARG A 123 19.90 -11.38 -8.58
C ARG A 123 19.59 -9.95 -8.11
N TRP A 124 20.37 -9.48 -7.15
CA TRP A 124 20.18 -8.15 -6.59
C TRP A 124 20.75 -7.04 -7.47
N ASN A 125 19.97 -6.00 -7.73
CA ASN A 125 20.38 -4.82 -8.52
C ASN A 125 21.11 -3.75 -7.70
N GLY A 126 21.25 -3.92 -6.39
CA GLY A 126 21.85 -2.95 -5.47
C GLY A 126 20.86 -1.99 -4.82
N GLY A 127 19.58 -2.15 -5.03
CA GLY A 127 18.54 -1.30 -4.45
C GLY A 127 17.71 -2.00 -3.38
N LEU A 128 17.11 -1.21 -2.49
CA LEU A 128 16.19 -1.65 -1.44
C LEU A 128 14.91 -0.84 -1.52
N VAL A 129 13.76 -1.48 -1.40
CA VAL A 129 12.44 -0.83 -1.24
C VAL A 129 11.89 -1.18 0.13
N VAL A 130 11.42 -0.19 0.88
CA VAL A 130 10.84 -0.36 2.21
C VAL A 130 9.41 0.17 2.23
N ALA A 131 8.50 -0.59 2.84
CA ALA A 131 7.09 -0.26 2.96
C ALA A 131 6.55 -0.44 4.39
N GLY A 132 5.66 0.44 4.80
CA GLY A 132 4.72 0.17 5.89
C GLY A 132 3.40 -0.35 5.32
N SER A 133 2.69 -1.18 6.07
CA SER A 133 1.41 -1.74 5.63
C SER A 133 0.34 -0.65 5.47
N PRO A 134 -0.59 -0.79 4.50
CA PRO A 134 -1.76 0.09 4.36
C PRO A 134 -2.78 -0.16 5.47
N GLY A 135 -3.60 0.84 5.76
CA GLY A 135 -4.63 0.75 6.80
C GLY A 135 -4.02 0.30 8.12
N VAL A 136 -4.64 -0.69 8.72
CA VAL A 136 -4.21 -1.34 9.98
C VAL A 136 -3.91 -2.83 9.74
N ARG A 137 -3.30 -3.12 8.59
CA ARG A 137 -2.99 -4.48 8.12
C ARG A 137 -1.61 -4.94 8.57
N GLU A 138 -1.37 -6.23 8.41
CA GLU A 138 -0.13 -6.93 8.70
C GLU A 138 0.96 -6.69 7.64
N GLN A 139 2.17 -7.20 7.86
CA GLN A 139 3.37 -6.93 7.06
C GLN A 139 3.32 -7.41 5.60
N TYR A 140 2.44 -8.36 5.27
CA TYR A 140 2.32 -8.89 3.90
C TYR A 140 1.33 -8.13 3.01
N ALA A 141 0.63 -7.13 3.53
CA ALA A 141 -0.41 -6.42 2.79
C ALA A 141 0.09 -5.73 1.51
N ASN A 142 1.38 -5.42 1.40
CA ASN A 142 1.98 -4.84 0.20
C ASN A 142 2.54 -5.88 -0.79
N ASP A 143 2.42 -7.17 -0.52
CA ASP A 143 3.13 -8.20 -1.26
C ASP A 143 2.74 -8.20 -2.74
N TYR A 144 1.46 -8.30 -3.04
CA TYR A 144 0.96 -8.34 -4.41
C TYR A 144 1.17 -7.00 -5.15
N ALA A 145 0.93 -5.88 -4.48
CA ALA A 145 0.96 -4.57 -5.12
C ALA A 145 2.40 -4.07 -5.36
N ILE A 146 3.30 -4.26 -4.39
CA ILE A 146 4.63 -3.64 -4.39
C ILE A 146 5.74 -4.69 -4.44
N SER A 147 5.75 -5.66 -3.51
CA SER A 147 6.86 -6.60 -3.33
C SER A 147 7.18 -7.38 -4.60
N ASP A 148 6.19 -8.06 -5.20
CA ASP A 148 6.40 -8.88 -6.40
C ASP A 148 7.01 -8.09 -7.55
N TRP A 149 6.52 -6.87 -7.76
CA TRP A 149 6.99 -5.99 -8.82
C TRP A 149 8.44 -5.56 -8.64
N VAL A 150 8.82 -5.11 -7.44
CA VAL A 150 10.18 -4.62 -7.19
C VAL A 150 11.19 -5.76 -7.09
N LEU A 151 10.81 -6.92 -6.53
CA LEU A 151 11.63 -8.12 -6.50
C LEU A 151 12.00 -8.61 -7.91
N ALA A 152 11.05 -8.61 -8.84
CA ALA A 152 11.29 -9.00 -10.23
C ALA A 152 12.27 -8.09 -10.97
N GLN A 153 12.40 -6.84 -10.52
CA GLN A 153 13.40 -5.88 -11.00
C GLN A 153 14.75 -6.01 -10.28
N GLY A 154 14.87 -6.95 -9.34
CA GLY A 154 16.07 -7.21 -8.58
C GLY A 154 16.25 -6.35 -7.33
N TYR A 155 15.27 -5.56 -6.90
CA TYR A 155 15.33 -4.86 -5.62
C TYR A 155 15.17 -5.84 -4.47
N ALA A 156 15.89 -5.64 -3.38
CA ALA A 156 15.49 -6.19 -2.09
C ALA A 156 14.23 -5.46 -1.61
N PHE A 157 13.39 -6.15 -0.85
CA PHE A 157 12.15 -5.60 -0.31
C PHE A 157 12.07 -5.83 1.20
N ALA A 158 11.53 -4.86 1.93
CA ALA A 158 11.21 -5.03 3.35
C ALA A 158 9.87 -4.35 3.68
N ALA A 159 9.04 -5.01 4.48
CA ALA A 159 7.79 -4.46 4.95
C ALA A 159 7.53 -4.80 6.43
N THR A 160 6.72 -3.98 7.11
CA THR A 160 6.34 -4.15 8.51
C THR A 160 4.85 -3.86 8.71
N ASP A 161 4.28 -4.49 9.73
CA ASP A 161 2.96 -4.18 10.27
C ASP A 161 2.89 -2.82 10.98
N LYS A 162 4.02 -2.14 11.13
CA LYS A 162 4.20 -0.82 11.73
C LYS A 162 4.14 -0.78 13.27
N GLY A 163 4.07 -1.94 13.95
CA GLY A 163 4.05 -2.02 15.40
C GLY A 163 2.67 -2.37 15.98
N ASN A 164 1.61 -2.20 15.23
CA ASN A 164 0.26 -2.52 15.66
C ASN A 164 -0.68 -2.76 14.48
N VAL A 165 -1.71 -3.59 14.67
CA VAL A 165 -2.65 -4.00 13.62
C VAL A 165 -4.10 -4.03 14.10
N GLY A 166 -5.03 -4.11 13.14
CA GLY A 166 -6.45 -4.30 13.39
C GLY A 166 -7.19 -3.03 13.82
N ALA A 167 -8.50 -3.15 13.91
CA ALA A 167 -9.38 -2.02 14.22
C ALA A 167 -9.20 -1.47 15.65
N ALA A 168 -8.50 -2.18 16.51
CA ALA A 168 -8.22 -1.78 17.89
C ALA A 168 -6.78 -1.27 18.09
N PHE A 169 -6.06 -0.96 17.02
CA PHE A 169 -4.67 -0.49 17.04
C PHE A 169 -4.44 0.71 17.99
N TYR A 170 -5.45 1.57 18.16
CA TYR A 170 -5.43 2.72 19.06
C TYR A 170 -5.25 2.36 20.55
N ARG A 171 -5.39 1.06 20.91
CA ARG A 171 -5.12 0.58 22.28
C ARG A 171 -3.64 0.41 22.55
N ASP A 172 -2.83 0.49 21.52
CA ASP A 172 -1.40 0.51 21.63
C ASP A 172 -0.91 1.92 21.94
N GLY A 173 0.16 2.03 22.77
CA GLY A 173 0.61 3.33 23.24
C GLY A 173 -0.05 3.74 24.57
N GLN A 174 0.43 4.85 25.11
CA GLN A 174 0.00 5.38 26.43
C GLN A 174 -0.69 6.74 26.34
N ARG A 175 -0.53 7.44 25.21
CA ARG A 175 -1.07 8.78 24.99
C ARG A 175 -1.68 8.86 23.60
N PRO A 176 -2.67 9.71 23.38
CA PRO A 176 -3.26 9.93 22.07
C PRO A 176 -2.18 10.22 21.01
N GLY A 177 -2.19 9.50 19.89
CA GLY A 177 -1.23 9.59 18.79
C GLY A 177 0.04 8.73 18.94
N ASP A 178 0.21 8.00 20.04
CA ASP A 178 1.39 7.14 20.25
C ASP A 178 1.42 5.95 19.29
N ALA A 179 0.27 5.32 19.01
CA ALA A 179 0.19 4.18 18.11
C ALA A 179 0.58 4.56 16.66
N ILE A 180 0.17 5.73 16.17
CA ILE A 180 0.62 6.22 14.84
C ILE A 180 2.07 6.71 14.89
N ALA A 181 2.52 7.30 15.97
CA ALA A 181 3.93 7.69 16.12
C ALA A 181 4.86 6.47 16.10
N GLU A 182 4.41 5.34 16.62
CA GLU A 182 5.13 4.07 16.51
C GLU A 182 5.28 3.61 15.07
N TRP A 183 4.25 3.75 14.21
CA TRP A 183 4.36 3.41 12.80
C TRP A 183 5.58 4.06 12.14
N ASN A 184 5.80 5.34 12.44
CA ASN A 184 6.95 6.10 11.93
C ASN A 184 8.27 5.50 12.40
N GLN A 185 8.36 5.14 13.68
CA GLN A 185 9.55 4.57 14.29
C GLN A 185 9.86 3.17 13.75
N ARG A 186 8.83 2.32 13.59
CA ARG A 186 9.00 0.94 13.10
C ARG A 186 9.46 0.89 11.64
N VAL A 187 8.96 1.76 10.78
CA VAL A 187 9.47 1.85 9.41
C VAL A 187 10.92 2.35 9.38
N THR A 188 11.27 3.32 10.22
CA THR A 188 12.67 3.78 10.39
C THR A 188 13.58 2.65 10.86
N GLN A 189 13.16 1.90 11.90
CA GLN A 189 13.88 0.76 12.47
C GLN A 189 14.08 -0.34 11.41
N LEU A 190 13.01 -0.72 10.71
CA LEU A 190 13.09 -1.72 9.65
C LEU A 190 14.03 -1.28 8.52
N THR A 191 13.99 -0.01 8.11
CA THR A 191 14.87 0.49 7.05
C THR A 191 16.33 0.35 7.42
N GLN A 192 16.70 0.72 8.65
CA GLN A 192 18.07 0.58 9.15
C GLN A 192 18.48 -0.89 9.22
N ALA A 193 17.61 -1.76 9.74
CA ALA A 193 17.84 -3.18 9.85
C ALA A 193 17.98 -3.85 8.46
N ALA A 194 17.09 -3.58 7.52
CA ALA A 194 17.11 -4.14 6.17
C ALA A 194 18.36 -3.72 5.38
N ARG A 195 18.83 -2.46 5.54
CA ARG A 195 20.11 -1.98 4.96
C ARG A 195 21.30 -2.77 5.52
N ALA A 196 21.30 -3.06 6.82
CA ALA A 196 22.34 -3.87 7.46
C ALA A 196 22.32 -5.33 6.99
N VAL A 197 21.14 -5.93 6.88
CA VAL A 197 20.93 -7.29 6.38
C VAL A 197 21.37 -7.41 4.91
N ALA A 198 21.00 -6.44 4.06
CA ALA A 198 21.47 -6.41 2.67
C ALA A 198 22.99 -6.34 2.59
N ARG A 199 23.65 -5.53 3.45
CA ARG A 199 25.11 -5.49 3.54
C ARG A 199 25.70 -6.85 3.95
N GLN A 200 25.09 -7.55 4.89
CA GLN A 200 25.54 -8.89 5.30
C GLN A 200 25.41 -9.89 4.15
N ARG A 201 24.28 -9.86 3.43
CA ARG A 201 23.98 -10.79 2.33
C ARG A 201 24.85 -10.57 1.10
N TYR A 202 25.02 -9.31 0.69
CA TYR A 202 25.63 -8.96 -0.60
C TYR A 202 27.03 -8.35 -0.48
N GLY A 203 27.56 -8.17 0.74
CA GLY A 203 28.90 -7.65 1.00
C GLY A 203 29.00 -6.12 0.99
N HIS A 204 27.95 -5.40 0.58
CA HIS A 204 27.89 -3.94 0.62
C HIS A 204 26.45 -3.46 0.90
N PRO A 205 26.27 -2.25 1.47
CA PRO A 205 24.94 -1.69 1.69
C PRO A 205 24.24 -1.38 0.36
N PRO A 206 22.90 -1.22 0.37
CA PRO A 206 22.17 -0.73 -0.80
C PRO A 206 22.76 0.58 -1.31
N ARG A 207 22.89 0.68 -2.63
CA ARG A 207 23.28 1.92 -3.32
C ARG A 207 22.14 2.93 -3.32
N HIS A 208 20.91 2.44 -3.41
CA HIS A 208 19.69 3.23 -3.35
C HIS A 208 18.69 2.57 -2.46
N THR A 209 17.98 3.38 -1.68
CA THR A 209 16.88 2.95 -0.82
C THR A 209 15.67 3.82 -1.13
N TYR A 210 14.53 3.19 -1.39
CA TYR A 210 13.27 3.85 -1.72
C TYR A 210 12.20 3.52 -0.69
N ALA A 211 11.36 4.50 -0.36
CA ALA A 211 10.13 4.29 0.36
C ALA A 211 8.98 4.10 -0.64
N ALA A 212 8.08 3.16 -0.38
CA ALA A 212 6.88 2.95 -1.19
C ALA A 212 5.70 2.56 -0.31
N GLY A 213 4.50 3.02 -0.60
CA GLY A 213 3.35 2.68 0.25
C GLY A 213 2.02 3.19 -0.26
N ILE A 214 0.95 2.55 0.24
CA ILE A 214 -0.45 2.82 -0.08
C ILE A 214 -1.16 3.31 1.18
N SER A 215 -1.99 4.35 1.09
CA SER A 215 -2.82 4.83 2.21
C SER A 215 -1.96 5.23 3.43
N ASN A 216 -2.12 4.59 4.60
CA ASN A 216 -1.21 4.81 5.73
C ASN A 216 0.26 4.50 5.38
N GLY A 217 0.52 3.53 4.49
CA GLY A 217 1.86 3.32 3.95
C GLY A 217 2.37 4.50 3.13
N GLY A 218 1.49 5.19 2.39
CA GLY A 218 1.78 6.43 1.68
C GLY A 218 2.06 7.60 2.63
N TYR A 219 1.30 7.72 3.73
CA TYR A 219 1.63 8.65 4.82
C TYR A 219 3.05 8.41 5.34
N LEU A 220 3.43 7.15 5.54
CA LEU A 220 4.77 6.79 5.99
C LEU A 220 5.85 7.16 4.98
N VAL A 221 5.59 7.07 3.67
CA VAL A 221 6.51 7.59 2.63
C VAL A 221 6.72 9.09 2.81
N ARG A 222 5.64 9.88 2.93
CA ARG A 222 5.71 11.32 3.16
C ARG A 222 6.52 11.62 4.42
N TRP A 223 6.17 10.97 5.53
CA TRP A 223 6.80 11.22 6.83
C TRP A 223 8.30 10.86 6.84
N GLN A 224 8.68 9.72 6.27
CA GLN A 224 10.06 9.28 6.19
C GLN A 224 10.92 10.24 5.35
N LEU A 225 10.42 10.73 4.21
CA LEU A 225 11.16 11.65 3.35
C LEU A 225 11.26 13.07 3.95
N GLU A 226 10.38 13.43 4.86
CA GLU A 226 10.48 14.66 5.64
C GLU A 226 11.44 14.56 6.81
N ASN A 227 11.47 13.42 7.53
CA ASN A 227 12.13 13.29 8.83
C ASN A 227 13.43 12.47 8.77
N HIS A 228 13.58 11.53 7.83
CA HIS A 228 14.76 10.67 7.68
C HIS A 228 15.31 10.63 6.24
N PRO A 229 15.58 11.79 5.62
CA PRO A 229 16.08 11.85 4.25
C PRO A 229 17.44 11.18 4.05
N GLU A 230 18.20 10.93 5.13
CA GLU A 230 19.47 10.22 5.10
C GLU A 230 19.33 8.70 4.85
N LEU A 231 18.14 8.17 5.08
CA LEU A 231 17.87 6.74 4.87
C LEU A 231 17.37 6.43 3.44
N TYR A 232 16.87 7.44 2.72
CA TYR A 232 16.20 7.25 1.44
C TYR A 232 16.75 8.13 0.34
N ASP A 233 16.67 7.64 -0.90
CA ASP A 233 16.99 8.38 -2.11
C ASP A 233 15.74 8.92 -2.82
N GLY A 234 14.56 8.41 -2.48
CA GLY A 234 13.26 8.86 -2.98
C GLY A 234 12.11 7.98 -2.52
N GLY A 235 10.89 8.34 -2.94
CA GLY A 235 9.71 7.53 -2.60
C GLY A 235 8.54 7.70 -3.55
N VAL A 236 7.66 6.67 -3.56
CA VAL A 236 6.36 6.71 -4.23
C VAL A 236 5.27 6.57 -3.20
N ASP A 237 4.46 7.59 -3.10
CA ASP A 237 3.29 7.70 -2.26
C ASP A 237 2.02 7.47 -3.09
N TRP A 238 1.26 6.45 -2.73
CA TRP A 238 -0.06 6.19 -3.30
C TRP A 238 -1.11 6.53 -2.25
N GLU A 239 -1.73 7.72 -2.42
CA GLU A 239 -2.85 8.22 -1.60
C GLU A 239 -2.58 8.20 -0.10
N GLY A 240 -1.41 8.70 0.31
CA GLY A 240 -1.03 8.75 1.72
C GLY A 240 -1.95 9.66 2.52
N THR A 241 -2.35 9.21 3.71
CA THR A 241 -3.19 9.97 4.63
C THR A 241 -2.50 11.27 5.07
N LEU A 242 -3.23 12.38 5.05
CA LEU A 242 -2.74 13.66 5.58
C LEU A 242 -3.08 13.84 7.06
N TRP A 243 -2.07 14.01 7.87
CA TRP A 243 -2.19 14.43 9.26
C TRP A 243 -1.55 15.79 9.46
N HIS A 244 -2.35 16.77 9.89
CA HIS A 244 -1.88 18.10 10.27
C HIS A 244 -2.95 18.77 11.16
N PRO A 245 -2.56 19.43 12.29
CA PRO A 245 -3.53 19.96 13.25
C PRO A 245 -4.45 21.06 12.68
N ASP A 246 -4.00 21.79 11.64
CA ASP A 246 -4.72 22.93 11.07
C ASP A 246 -5.12 22.70 9.60
N LYS A 247 -5.11 21.47 9.11
CA LYS A 247 -5.55 21.11 7.76
C LYS A 247 -6.68 20.08 7.83
N PRO A 248 -7.41 19.85 6.72
CA PRO A 248 -8.41 18.79 6.66
C PRO A 248 -7.79 17.43 7.00
N SER A 249 -8.60 16.58 7.61
CA SER A 249 -8.24 15.21 7.94
C SER A 249 -9.50 14.36 8.02
N LEU A 250 -9.33 13.05 8.19
CA LEU A 250 -10.41 12.09 8.44
C LEU A 250 -11.39 12.59 9.52
N LEU A 251 -10.88 13.27 10.56
CA LEU A 251 -11.66 13.80 11.67
C LEU A 251 -12.47 15.06 11.31
N THR A 252 -12.27 15.63 10.13
CA THR A 252 -13.00 16.84 9.69
C THR A 252 -14.06 16.51 8.64
N PHE A 253 -13.76 15.70 7.62
CA PHE A 253 -14.65 15.47 6.51
C PHE A 253 -15.56 14.23 6.68
N LEU A 254 -15.11 13.18 7.37
CA LEU A 254 -15.96 11.99 7.56
C LEU A 254 -17.19 12.24 8.42
N PRO A 255 -17.15 12.98 9.55
CA PRO A 255 -18.35 13.27 10.34
C PRO A 255 -19.43 13.99 9.53
N ALA A 256 -19.05 14.99 8.72
CA ALA A 256 -19.99 15.70 7.85
C ALA A 256 -20.68 14.77 6.85
N THR A 257 -19.90 13.88 6.24
CA THR A 257 -20.38 12.89 5.27
C THR A 257 -21.28 11.85 5.93
N LEU A 258 -20.91 11.37 7.11
CA LEU A 258 -21.72 10.42 7.90
C LEU A 258 -23.08 11.00 8.28
N ARG A 259 -23.16 12.28 8.61
CA ARG A 259 -24.44 12.98 8.88
C ARG A 259 -25.32 13.13 7.64
N ALA A 260 -24.70 13.39 6.49
CA ALA A 260 -25.44 13.71 5.27
C ALA A 260 -25.94 12.44 4.54
N TYR A 261 -25.13 11.37 4.51
CA TYR A 261 -25.40 10.21 3.67
C TYR A 261 -26.75 9.53 3.92
N PRO A 262 -27.23 9.31 5.18
CA PRO A 262 -28.53 8.67 5.41
C PRO A 262 -29.69 9.38 4.73
N ARG A 263 -29.71 10.73 4.71
CA ARG A 263 -30.73 11.52 4.01
C ARG A 263 -30.61 11.37 2.49
N TYR A 264 -29.37 11.41 1.98
CA TYR A 264 -29.14 11.17 0.56
C TYR A 264 -29.57 9.78 0.13
N ALA A 265 -29.19 8.75 0.86
CA ALA A 265 -29.54 7.35 0.55
C ALA A 265 -31.06 7.09 0.59
N ALA A 266 -31.79 7.73 1.52
CA ALA A 266 -33.22 7.51 1.68
C ALA A 266 -34.06 8.18 0.57
N THR A 267 -33.67 9.35 0.10
CA THR A 267 -34.55 10.19 -0.76
C THR A 267 -33.84 10.82 -1.96
N GLY A 268 -32.53 10.65 -2.10
CA GLY A 268 -31.73 11.40 -3.09
C GLY A 268 -31.63 12.90 -2.77
N ASP A 269 -31.77 13.29 -1.48
CA ASP A 269 -31.80 14.69 -1.03
C ASP A 269 -30.65 15.52 -1.64
N PRO A 270 -30.93 16.53 -2.51
CA PRO A 270 -29.91 17.34 -3.14
C PRO A 270 -29.07 18.14 -2.13
N ALA A 271 -29.65 18.52 -0.99
CA ALA A 271 -28.93 19.25 0.06
C ALA A 271 -27.93 18.31 0.75
N ALA A 272 -28.33 17.08 1.06
CA ALA A 272 -27.42 16.07 1.61
C ALA A 272 -26.29 15.72 0.63
N ARG A 273 -26.60 15.63 -0.68
CA ARG A 273 -25.56 15.48 -1.70
C ARG A 273 -24.60 16.66 -1.69
N ALA A 274 -25.11 17.88 -1.63
CA ALA A 274 -24.26 19.08 -1.59
C ALA A 274 -23.36 19.09 -0.35
N ASP A 275 -23.86 18.66 0.82
CA ASP A 275 -23.06 18.53 2.05
C ASP A 275 -21.88 17.56 1.87
N ILE A 276 -22.10 16.39 1.23
CA ILE A 276 -21.03 15.42 0.95
C ILE A 276 -20.00 15.99 -0.02
N LEU A 277 -20.44 16.66 -1.08
CA LEU A 277 -19.52 17.34 -2.01
C LEU A 277 -18.74 18.46 -1.33
N ALA A 278 -19.36 19.22 -0.43
CA ALA A 278 -18.70 20.26 0.35
C ALA A 278 -17.66 19.69 1.34
N ALA A 279 -17.86 18.45 1.78
CA ALA A 279 -16.86 17.71 2.56
C ALA A 279 -15.64 17.25 1.71
N GLY A 280 -15.64 17.51 0.40
CA GLY A 280 -14.52 17.28 -0.51
C GLY A 280 -14.65 16.09 -1.45
N PHE A 281 -15.74 15.31 -1.34
CA PHE A 281 -15.96 14.16 -2.22
C PHE A 281 -16.25 14.62 -3.66
N ALA A 282 -15.72 13.92 -4.64
CA ALA A 282 -15.81 14.34 -6.03
C ALA A 282 -17.21 14.11 -6.62
N PRO A 283 -17.75 15.05 -7.43
CA PRO A 283 -18.91 14.77 -8.25
C PRO A 283 -18.66 13.55 -9.16
N GLY A 284 -19.65 12.67 -9.27
CA GLY A 284 -19.52 11.41 -10.03
C GLY A 284 -19.05 10.23 -9.20
N SER A 285 -18.66 10.42 -7.93
CA SER A 285 -18.29 9.33 -7.01
C SER A 285 -19.48 8.72 -6.26
N GLU A 286 -20.70 9.20 -6.47
CA GLU A 286 -21.91 8.83 -5.72
C GLU A 286 -22.19 7.32 -5.72
N PHE A 287 -21.81 6.62 -6.80
CA PHE A 287 -21.98 5.17 -6.91
C PHE A 287 -21.10 4.36 -5.95
N LEU A 288 -20.08 4.98 -5.34
CA LEU A 288 -19.18 4.39 -4.35
C LEU A 288 -19.63 4.66 -2.91
N TRP A 289 -20.50 5.66 -2.68
CA TRP A 289 -20.80 6.16 -1.34
C TRP A 289 -21.49 5.11 -0.46
N ASP A 290 -22.40 4.30 -1.02
CA ASP A 290 -23.10 3.27 -0.25
C ASP A 290 -22.13 2.23 0.32
N PHE A 291 -21.19 1.77 -0.49
CA PHE A 291 -20.16 0.83 -0.06
C PHE A 291 -19.29 1.43 1.05
N HIS A 292 -18.80 2.67 0.85
CA HIS A 292 -17.93 3.33 1.80
C HIS A 292 -18.63 3.67 3.12
N TYR A 293 -19.90 4.10 3.06
CA TYR A 293 -20.70 4.34 4.25
C TYR A 293 -20.87 3.09 5.12
N ARG A 294 -21.13 1.94 4.48
CA ARG A 294 -21.36 0.68 5.20
C ARG A 294 -20.09 0.01 5.73
N ILE A 295 -18.95 0.24 5.08
CA ILE A 295 -17.73 -0.52 5.35
C ILE A 295 -16.62 0.35 5.98
N TYR A 296 -16.40 1.57 5.45
CA TYR A 296 -15.19 2.30 5.77
C TYR A 296 -15.39 3.58 6.57
N TRP A 297 -16.37 4.43 6.24
CA TRP A 297 -16.42 5.77 6.81
C TRP A 297 -16.57 5.79 8.31
N ASP A 298 -17.54 5.02 8.85
CA ASP A 298 -17.76 4.93 10.29
C ASP A 298 -16.58 4.26 10.99
N LEU A 299 -16.13 3.11 10.49
CA LEU A 299 -14.98 2.40 11.05
C LEU A 299 -13.74 3.30 11.09
N THR A 300 -13.40 3.96 9.97
CA THR A 300 -12.22 4.82 9.85
C THR A 300 -12.33 6.02 10.78
N GLN A 301 -13.47 6.74 10.76
CA GLN A 301 -13.68 7.87 11.66
C GLN A 301 -13.45 7.47 13.13
N ARG A 302 -14.05 6.37 13.54
CA ARG A 302 -14.06 5.92 14.92
C ARG A 302 -12.68 5.48 15.41
N ILE A 303 -11.98 4.65 14.67
CA ILE A 303 -10.67 4.12 15.14
C ILE A 303 -9.60 5.21 15.21
N TYR A 304 -9.61 6.21 14.31
CA TYR A 304 -8.68 7.33 14.39
C TYR A 304 -9.13 8.38 15.42
N ARG A 305 -10.41 8.52 15.68
CA ARG A 305 -10.89 9.34 16.77
C ARG A 305 -10.48 8.73 18.11
N GLU A 306 -10.61 7.41 18.28
CA GLU A 306 -10.13 6.73 19.49
C GLU A 306 -8.62 6.96 19.70
N GLU A 307 -7.82 6.90 18.65
CA GLU A 307 -6.38 7.12 18.71
C GLU A 307 -6.01 8.56 19.09
N LEU A 308 -6.71 9.56 18.54
CA LEU A 308 -6.31 10.95 18.63
C LEU A 308 -7.12 11.76 19.65
N ASP A 309 -8.31 11.30 20.01
CA ASP A 309 -9.25 11.94 20.94
C ASP A 309 -10.06 10.88 21.71
N PRO A 310 -9.41 10.05 22.55
CA PRO A 310 -10.09 8.98 23.29
C PRO A 310 -11.10 9.51 24.34
N ASP A 311 -10.96 10.78 24.74
CA ASP A 311 -11.87 11.42 25.71
C ASP A 311 -13.20 11.89 25.08
N TYR A 312 -13.38 11.75 23.75
CA TYR A 312 -14.64 12.03 23.11
C TYR A 312 -15.64 10.91 23.37
N ASP A 313 -16.79 11.31 23.87
CA ASP A 313 -17.93 10.41 24.13
C ASP A 313 -19.11 10.88 23.26
N GLY A 314 -19.27 10.24 22.13
CA GLY A 314 -20.34 10.56 21.18
C GLY A 314 -21.70 10.16 21.67
N ALA A 315 -22.74 10.94 21.34
CA ALA A 315 -24.11 10.72 21.78
C ALA A 315 -24.71 9.40 21.23
N ALA A 316 -24.18 8.88 20.11
CA ALA A 316 -24.76 7.72 19.45
C ALA A 316 -24.20 6.39 19.99
N GLU A 317 -22.90 6.32 20.32
CA GLU A 317 -22.22 5.06 20.66
C GLU A 317 -21.06 5.25 21.64
N ALA A 318 -21.39 5.82 22.79
CA ALA A 318 -20.42 6.04 23.84
C ALA A 318 -19.58 4.79 24.18
N GLY A 319 -18.26 4.94 24.19
CA GLY A 319 -17.33 3.88 24.57
C GLY A 319 -17.22 2.72 23.56
N THR A 320 -17.82 2.82 22.37
CA THR A 320 -17.70 1.81 21.32
C THR A 320 -16.77 2.32 20.22
N PRO A 321 -15.71 1.57 19.83
CA PRO A 321 -14.75 2.05 18.84
C PRO A 321 -15.30 2.16 17.43
N PHE A 322 -16.36 1.40 17.06
CA PHE A 322 -17.07 1.49 15.79
C PHE A 322 -18.48 0.89 15.90
N CYS A 323 -19.38 1.30 15.02
CA CYS A 323 -20.71 0.74 14.93
C CYS A 323 -20.71 -0.62 14.20
N ALA A 324 -21.73 -1.43 14.47
CA ALA A 324 -22.00 -2.60 13.66
C ALA A 324 -22.32 -2.19 12.21
N PRO A 325 -21.97 -3.01 11.20
CA PRO A 325 -22.29 -2.72 9.80
C PRO A 325 -23.78 -2.42 9.62
N GLY A 326 -24.11 -1.34 8.91
CA GLY A 326 -25.48 -0.89 8.67
C GLY A 326 -26.11 -0.07 9.80
N THR A 327 -25.42 0.12 10.92
CA THR A 327 -25.86 1.03 11.99
C THR A 327 -25.66 2.48 11.53
N PRO A 328 -26.56 3.40 11.86
CA PRO A 328 -26.33 4.83 11.62
C PRO A 328 -25.02 5.31 12.25
N ALA A 329 -24.38 6.24 11.60
CA ALA A 329 -23.06 6.73 11.93
C ALA A 329 -22.89 7.12 13.39
N CYS A 330 -22.01 6.44 14.10
CA CYS A 330 -21.81 6.58 15.53
C CYS A 330 -21.19 7.93 15.90
N ASP A 331 -20.08 8.30 15.31
CA ASP A 331 -19.38 9.57 15.59
C ASP A 331 -19.78 10.68 14.62
N ALA A 332 -20.97 10.62 14.04
CA ALA A 332 -21.45 11.63 13.09
C ALA A 332 -21.56 13.04 13.69
N ASP A 333 -21.76 13.15 15.00
CA ASP A 333 -21.81 14.41 15.75
C ASP A 333 -20.44 14.97 16.13
N TYR A 334 -19.33 14.25 15.85
CA TYR A 334 -18.00 14.74 16.12
C TYR A 334 -17.71 16.05 15.38
N ASP A 335 -17.21 17.04 16.13
CA ASP A 335 -16.80 18.33 15.59
C ASP A 335 -15.38 18.66 16.04
N TYR A 336 -14.43 18.41 15.16
CA TYR A 336 -13.00 18.65 15.41
C TYR A 336 -12.70 20.10 15.86
N THR A 337 -13.48 21.07 15.37
CA THR A 337 -13.25 22.51 15.70
C THR A 337 -13.51 22.83 17.16
N ARG A 338 -14.33 22.03 17.83
CA ARG A 338 -14.69 22.17 19.25
C ARG A 338 -13.84 21.34 20.20
N ARG A 339 -12.91 20.54 19.64
CA ARG A 339 -12.11 19.64 20.49
C ARG A 339 -11.02 20.41 21.25
N PRO A 340 -10.58 19.89 22.43
CA PRO A 340 -9.52 20.49 23.21
C PRO A 340 -8.20 20.63 22.44
N ALA A 341 -7.33 21.55 22.88
CA ALA A 341 -6.00 21.72 22.28
C ALA A 341 -5.12 20.46 22.36
N SER A 342 -5.39 19.54 23.30
CA SER A 342 -4.72 18.25 23.42
C SER A 342 -4.87 17.38 22.16
N VAL A 343 -6.02 17.43 21.48
CA VAL A 343 -6.26 16.69 20.22
C VAL A 343 -5.38 17.23 19.09
N ARG A 344 -5.29 18.57 18.98
CA ARG A 344 -4.36 19.20 18.03
C ARG A 344 -2.91 18.86 18.34
N ALA A 345 -2.55 18.81 19.62
CA ALA A 345 -1.21 18.42 20.06
C ALA A 345 -0.92 16.94 19.73
N ALA A 346 -1.90 16.04 19.85
CA ALA A 346 -1.77 14.64 19.45
C ALA A 346 -1.48 14.52 17.95
N ILE A 347 -2.29 15.18 17.11
CA ILE A 347 -2.06 15.23 15.65
C ILE A 347 -0.71 15.88 15.33
N GLY A 348 -0.31 16.91 16.07
CA GLY A 348 0.96 17.60 15.86
C GLY A 348 2.19 16.70 16.01
N ARG A 349 2.11 15.60 16.77
CA ARG A 349 3.22 14.64 16.93
C ARG A 349 3.44 13.75 15.70
N ILE A 350 2.41 13.58 14.88
CA ILE A 350 2.43 12.73 13.69
C ILE A 350 2.29 13.55 12.39
N ALA A 351 2.32 14.89 12.53
CA ALA A 351 1.99 15.80 11.43
C ALA A 351 3.01 15.76 10.30
N LEU A 352 2.50 15.90 9.10
CA LEU A 352 3.26 16.18 7.90
C LEU A 352 3.46 17.68 7.75
N THR A 353 4.57 18.08 7.14
CA THR A 353 4.97 19.48 7.00
C THR A 353 5.13 19.94 5.55
N GLY A 354 5.14 19.01 4.60
CA GLY A 354 5.48 19.27 3.20
C GLY A 354 6.99 19.48 2.95
N HIS A 355 7.84 19.36 3.98
CA HIS A 355 9.27 19.61 3.86
C HIS A 355 10.03 18.35 3.43
N ILE A 356 9.65 17.74 2.31
CA ILE A 356 10.39 16.63 1.72
C ILE A 356 11.80 17.07 1.33
N GLN A 357 12.76 16.17 1.44
CA GLN A 357 14.17 16.44 1.15
C GLN A 357 14.75 15.48 0.10
N ARG A 358 13.94 14.59 -0.45
CA ARG A 358 14.29 13.63 -1.51
C ARG A 358 13.20 13.63 -2.59
N PRO A 359 13.51 13.22 -3.81
CA PRO A 359 12.52 13.06 -4.87
C PRO A 359 11.34 12.21 -4.44
N MET A 360 10.14 12.72 -4.66
CA MET A 360 8.90 12.01 -4.34
C MET A 360 7.89 12.12 -5.48
N ILE A 361 7.21 11.01 -5.77
CA ILE A 361 6.06 10.97 -6.67
C ILE A 361 4.84 10.55 -5.85
N THR A 362 3.80 11.39 -5.86
CA THR A 362 2.49 11.10 -5.28
C THR A 362 1.49 10.75 -6.37
N LEU A 363 0.73 9.69 -6.17
CA LEU A 363 -0.43 9.30 -6.98
C LEU A 363 -1.69 9.42 -6.14
N HIS A 364 -2.78 9.95 -6.69
CA HIS A 364 -4.07 10.00 -6.02
C HIS A 364 -5.23 9.92 -7.01
N GLY A 365 -6.20 9.07 -6.72
CA GLY A 365 -7.40 8.88 -7.54
C GLY A 365 -8.39 10.04 -7.42
N THR A 366 -8.92 10.49 -8.55
CA THR A 366 -9.87 11.62 -8.52
C THR A 366 -11.24 11.26 -7.96
N LEU A 367 -11.55 9.97 -7.83
CA LEU A 367 -12.78 9.44 -7.25
C LEU A 367 -12.54 8.75 -5.90
N ASP A 368 -11.43 9.09 -5.21
CA ASP A 368 -11.20 8.56 -3.86
C ASP A 368 -12.34 8.98 -2.93
N THR A 369 -13.05 7.97 -2.42
CA THR A 369 -14.18 8.11 -1.52
C THR A 369 -13.84 7.73 -0.08
N LEU A 370 -12.58 7.56 0.25
CA LEU A 370 -12.10 7.43 1.62
C LEU A 370 -11.26 8.65 2.04
N LEU A 371 -10.32 9.05 1.20
CA LEU A 371 -9.48 10.23 1.36
C LEU A 371 -9.75 11.20 0.19
N PRO A 372 -10.78 12.04 0.27
CA PRO A 372 -11.10 12.94 -0.86
C PRO A 372 -9.88 13.73 -1.30
N ILE A 373 -9.53 13.64 -2.58
CA ILE A 373 -8.29 14.19 -3.14
C ILE A 373 -8.09 15.67 -2.80
N THR A 374 -9.19 16.44 -2.75
CA THR A 374 -9.19 17.89 -2.43
C THR A 374 -8.91 18.17 -0.95
N GLN A 375 -9.08 17.18 -0.09
CA GLN A 375 -8.85 17.29 1.36
C GLN A 375 -7.54 16.65 1.80
N ASP A 376 -6.90 15.87 0.94
CA ASP A 376 -5.66 15.15 1.22
C ASP A 376 -4.52 15.58 0.29
N SER A 377 -4.28 14.88 -0.81
CA SER A 377 -3.07 15.11 -1.63
C SER A 377 -3.02 16.47 -2.31
N ASP A 378 -4.15 17.11 -2.63
CA ASP A 378 -4.15 18.50 -3.12
C ASP A 378 -3.64 19.47 -2.05
N VAL A 379 -4.03 19.25 -0.80
CA VAL A 379 -3.56 20.02 0.35
C VAL A 379 -2.07 19.73 0.61
N TYR A 380 -1.68 18.47 0.61
CA TYR A 380 -0.27 18.09 0.80
C TYR A 380 0.64 18.67 -0.30
N ALA A 381 0.21 18.62 -1.55
CA ALA A 381 0.95 19.21 -2.67
C ALA A 381 1.10 20.73 -2.53
N ALA A 382 0.08 21.40 -1.98
CA ALA A 382 0.18 22.83 -1.63
C ALA A 382 1.23 23.07 -0.53
N MET A 383 1.23 22.23 0.52
CA MET A 383 2.24 22.31 1.60
C MET A 383 3.67 22.12 1.07
N VAL A 384 3.88 21.16 0.17
CA VAL A 384 5.19 20.92 -0.47
C VAL A 384 5.63 22.15 -1.27
N ARG A 385 4.72 22.76 -2.02
CA ARG A 385 4.97 23.98 -2.80
C ARG A 385 5.27 25.19 -1.89
N ASP A 386 4.55 25.34 -0.79
CA ASP A 386 4.79 26.41 0.20
C ASP A 386 6.19 26.28 0.85
N ARG A 387 6.72 25.06 0.92
CA ARG A 387 8.11 24.76 1.34
C ARG A 387 9.11 24.88 0.21
N GLN A 388 8.72 25.26 -1.01
CA GLN A 388 9.58 25.38 -2.19
C GLN A 388 10.28 24.04 -2.55
N ARG A 389 9.56 22.92 -2.41
CA ARG A 389 10.03 21.57 -2.71
C ARG A 389 9.47 20.97 -4.00
N ASP A 390 8.72 21.74 -4.77
CA ASP A 390 8.11 21.36 -6.04
C ASP A 390 9.11 20.83 -7.08
N ARG A 391 10.38 21.24 -7.03
CA ARG A 391 11.44 20.76 -7.92
C ARG A 391 11.75 19.27 -7.74
N ILE A 392 11.56 18.73 -6.53
CA ILE A 392 11.78 17.34 -6.18
C ILE A 392 10.47 16.59 -5.93
N PHE A 393 9.35 17.14 -6.38
CA PHE A 393 8.02 16.59 -6.19
C PHE A 393 7.28 16.46 -7.52
N ARG A 394 6.59 15.31 -7.72
CA ARG A 394 5.64 15.10 -8.80
C ARG A 394 4.34 14.60 -8.21
N TYR A 395 3.24 15.14 -8.70
CA TYR A 395 1.90 14.77 -8.27
C TYR A 395 1.02 14.46 -9.46
N TYR A 396 0.59 13.21 -9.56
CA TYR A 396 -0.28 12.74 -10.62
C TYR A 396 -1.66 12.40 -10.06
N ARG A 397 -2.66 13.16 -10.48
CA ARG A 397 -4.07 12.87 -10.21
C ARG A 397 -4.53 11.83 -11.22
N ILE A 398 -4.94 10.65 -10.75
CA ILE A 398 -5.37 9.55 -11.62
C ILE A 398 -6.86 9.65 -11.84
N GLU A 399 -7.27 10.08 -13.06
CA GLU A 399 -8.68 10.23 -13.41
C GLU A 399 -9.40 8.88 -13.33
N GLY A 400 -10.50 8.83 -12.57
CA GLY A 400 -11.26 7.62 -12.31
C GLY A 400 -10.63 6.66 -11.29
N GLY A 401 -9.48 7.00 -10.68
CA GLY A 401 -8.93 6.23 -9.56
C GLY A 401 -9.79 6.39 -8.30
N ASN A 402 -9.92 5.30 -7.53
CA ASN A 402 -10.48 5.30 -6.18
C ASN A 402 -9.35 4.97 -5.18
N HIS A 403 -9.63 5.03 -3.89
CA HIS A 403 -8.62 4.84 -2.82
C HIS A 403 -7.77 3.57 -3.02
N VAL A 404 -8.40 2.47 -3.39
CA VAL A 404 -7.75 1.20 -3.76
C VAL A 404 -8.47 0.58 -4.96
N ASP A 405 -7.80 -0.36 -5.63
CA ASP A 405 -8.25 -0.87 -6.92
C ASP A 405 -9.30 -1.99 -6.84
N GLY A 406 -9.64 -2.48 -5.64
CA GLY A 406 -10.52 -3.65 -5.47
C GLY A 406 -11.96 -3.44 -5.97
N LEU A 407 -12.42 -2.21 -6.12
CA LEU A 407 -13.74 -1.92 -6.68
C LEU A 407 -13.75 -1.79 -8.21
N TYR A 408 -12.58 -1.85 -8.86
CA TYR A 408 -12.49 -1.74 -10.32
C TYR A 408 -13.30 -2.82 -11.04
N ASP A 409 -13.23 -4.05 -10.56
CA ASP A 409 -13.92 -5.18 -11.21
C ASP A 409 -15.45 -5.04 -11.15
N ALA A 410 -15.99 -4.33 -10.17
CA ALA A 410 -17.41 -4.02 -10.07
C ALA A 410 -17.83 -2.82 -10.94
N TYR A 411 -16.91 -1.91 -11.25
CA TYR A 411 -17.19 -0.66 -11.98
C TYR A 411 -16.14 -0.37 -13.07
N PRO A 412 -15.85 -1.30 -13.98
CA PRO A 412 -14.76 -1.15 -14.96
C PRO A 412 -14.96 0.00 -15.94
N ASP A 413 -16.21 0.41 -16.18
CA ASP A 413 -16.54 1.53 -17.06
C ASP A 413 -16.32 2.91 -16.40
N ARG A 414 -16.21 2.97 -15.09
CA ARG A 414 -16.09 4.21 -14.32
C ARG A 414 -14.74 4.38 -13.64
N LEU A 415 -14.20 3.30 -13.10
CA LEU A 415 -12.95 3.32 -12.36
C LEU A 415 -11.75 3.04 -13.26
N ARG A 416 -10.58 3.43 -12.76
CA ARG A 416 -9.27 3.10 -13.31
C ARG A 416 -8.38 2.60 -12.20
N PRO A 417 -7.71 1.43 -12.34
CA PRO A 417 -6.73 0.97 -11.37
C PRO A 417 -5.52 1.91 -11.29
N ILE A 418 -5.05 2.16 -10.07
CA ILE A 418 -3.86 2.96 -9.79
C ILE A 418 -2.60 2.10 -9.77
N LEU A 419 -2.69 0.80 -9.49
CA LEU A 419 -1.57 -0.12 -9.44
C LEU A 419 -0.62 -0.01 -10.65
N PRO A 420 -1.06 -0.04 -11.91
CA PRO A 420 -0.15 0.12 -13.05
C PRO A 420 0.49 1.52 -13.10
N CYS A 421 -0.21 2.56 -12.63
CA CYS A 421 0.35 3.91 -12.52
C CYS A 421 1.42 3.98 -11.43
N PHE A 422 1.23 3.27 -10.31
CA PHE A 422 2.24 3.13 -9.26
C PHE A 422 3.53 2.48 -9.80
N ARG A 423 3.41 1.42 -10.58
CA ARG A 423 4.55 0.74 -11.22
C ARG A 423 5.30 1.67 -12.18
N SER A 424 4.57 2.44 -12.97
CA SER A 424 5.15 3.46 -13.87
C SER A 424 5.81 4.60 -13.06
N ALA A 425 5.20 5.04 -11.97
CA ALA A 425 5.76 6.06 -11.08
C ALA A 425 7.05 5.58 -10.41
N PHE A 426 7.09 4.32 -9.95
CA PHE A 426 8.31 3.75 -9.38
C PHE A 426 9.45 3.68 -10.41
N THR A 427 9.15 3.28 -11.64
CA THR A 427 10.12 3.29 -12.74
C THR A 427 10.61 4.71 -13.04
N ALA A 428 9.70 5.68 -13.11
CA ALA A 428 10.06 7.09 -13.32
C ALA A 428 10.90 7.67 -12.16
N LEU A 429 10.56 7.33 -10.90
CA LEU A 429 11.33 7.73 -9.72
C LEU A 429 12.76 7.19 -9.77
N THR A 430 12.93 5.90 -10.08
CA THR A 430 14.25 5.29 -10.16
C THR A 430 15.09 5.88 -11.29
N GLY A 431 14.51 6.16 -12.45
CA GLY A 431 15.14 6.92 -13.53
C GLY A 431 15.56 8.34 -13.09
N TRP A 432 14.69 9.00 -12.34
CA TRP A 432 14.99 10.33 -11.80
C TRP A 432 16.17 10.31 -10.84
N VAL A 433 16.16 9.42 -9.88
CA VAL A 433 17.21 9.32 -8.84
C VAL A 433 18.53 8.83 -9.42
N GLN A 434 18.51 7.80 -10.28
CA GLN A 434 19.73 7.12 -10.71
C GLN A 434 20.34 7.71 -11.98
N GLN A 435 19.53 8.34 -12.83
CA GLN A 435 19.95 8.82 -14.15
C GLN A 435 19.74 10.33 -14.34
N GLY A 436 19.07 11.00 -13.38
CA GLY A 436 18.70 12.40 -13.50
C GLY A 436 17.56 12.67 -14.50
N THR A 437 16.86 11.63 -14.97
CA THR A 437 15.73 11.77 -15.90
C THR A 437 14.51 12.25 -15.13
N VAL A 438 14.23 13.55 -15.19
CA VAL A 438 13.12 14.17 -14.46
C VAL A 438 11.79 13.72 -15.05
N PRO A 439 10.86 13.18 -14.26
CA PRO A 439 9.53 12.78 -14.73
C PRO A 439 8.71 13.97 -15.24
N ALA A 440 7.69 13.69 -16.06
CA ALA A 440 6.75 14.70 -16.55
C ALA A 440 6.23 15.60 -15.40
N PRO A 441 5.95 16.88 -15.66
CA PRO A 441 5.37 17.77 -14.66
C PRO A 441 4.08 17.21 -14.06
N SER A 442 3.76 17.62 -12.83
CA SER A 442 2.51 17.25 -12.16
C SER A 442 1.28 17.60 -13.00
N HIS A 443 0.38 16.63 -13.20
CA HIS A 443 -0.84 16.79 -14.01
C HIS A 443 -1.89 15.74 -13.67
N THR A 444 -3.05 15.83 -14.31
CA THR A 444 -4.07 14.77 -14.27
C THR A 444 -3.82 13.77 -15.39
N VAL A 445 -3.61 12.52 -15.03
CA VAL A 445 -3.45 11.40 -15.96
C VAL A 445 -4.82 10.92 -16.38
N ALA A 446 -5.20 11.21 -17.63
CA ALA A 446 -6.51 10.91 -18.15
C ALA A 446 -6.83 9.41 -18.15
N ARG A 447 -8.10 9.04 -17.84
CA ARG A 447 -8.55 7.65 -17.95
C ARG A 447 -8.68 7.25 -19.42
N PRO A 448 -7.97 6.23 -19.91
CA PRO A 448 -8.15 5.74 -21.27
C PRO A 448 -9.56 5.18 -21.48
N GLN A 449 -10.10 5.35 -22.67
CA GLN A 449 -11.43 4.81 -23.03
C GLN A 449 -11.40 3.30 -23.24
N SER A 450 -10.23 2.73 -23.54
CA SER A 450 -10.04 1.30 -23.80
C SER A 450 -8.58 0.91 -23.49
N GLY A 451 -8.32 -0.39 -23.42
CA GLY A 451 -6.99 -0.95 -23.19
C GLY A 451 -6.95 -1.89 -21.98
N ASP A 452 -5.77 -2.35 -21.66
CA ASP A 452 -5.51 -3.22 -20.50
C ASP A 452 -5.28 -2.36 -19.24
N LEU A 453 -6.35 -1.72 -18.76
CA LEU A 453 -6.29 -0.78 -17.63
C LEU A 453 -5.69 -1.40 -16.35
N PRO A 454 -5.94 -2.67 -16.00
CA PRO A 454 -5.31 -3.29 -14.83
C PRO A 454 -3.79 -3.40 -14.91
N ASN A 455 -3.21 -3.33 -16.13
CA ASN A 455 -1.79 -3.62 -16.33
C ASN A 455 -1.00 -2.49 -16.99
N THR A 456 -1.65 -1.43 -17.49
CA THR A 456 -0.96 -0.36 -18.21
C THR A 456 -1.35 1.03 -17.70
N CYS A 457 -0.33 1.89 -17.53
CA CYS A 457 -0.50 3.30 -17.24
C CYS A 457 0.69 4.09 -17.81
N ALA A 458 0.41 5.07 -18.67
CA ALA A 458 1.37 6.10 -19.04
C ALA A 458 1.15 7.33 -18.15
N LEU A 459 2.22 7.80 -17.51
CA LEU A 459 2.16 9.02 -16.69
C LEU A 459 2.37 10.30 -17.49
N GLY A 460 2.40 10.21 -18.81
CA GLY A 460 2.73 11.29 -19.72
C GLY A 460 4.24 11.35 -20.01
N ASP A 461 4.56 11.75 -21.23
CA ASP A 461 5.93 11.96 -21.71
C ASP A 461 6.34 13.43 -21.52
#